data_e9c2defb4a05a213853b73915a796dae
#
_entry.id   e9c2defb4a05a213853b73915a796dae
#
_cell.length_a   1.000
_cell.length_b   1.000
_cell.length_c   1.000
_cell.angle_alpha   90.00
_cell.angle_beta   90.00
_cell.angle_gamma   90.00
#
_symmetry.space_group_name_H-M   'P 1'
#
loop_
_entity.id
_entity.type
_entity.pdbx_description
1 polymer ?
#
loop_
_entity_poly.entity_id
_entity_poly.type
_entity_poly.pdbx_seq_one_letter_code
_entity_poly.pdbx_strand_id
1 'polypeptide(L)'
;MRGIGVQTLPYVERRQTSSRSSTINQGKGTESPVKDRVCQDIGAEKRLQVWADIDWKLVKKRVRNLRQRIYRATQNGQWNRVKSLMKLMLRSYSNLLLSVRRITQENQGKGTAGIDGQTALTPAQRVQLVNRMQDKTL
;
A
#
# COMPACT_ATOMS: atom_id res chain seq x y z
N MET A 1 22.66 28.32 12.22
CA MET A 1 21.83 28.15 13.40
C MET A 1 20.59 29.01 13.41
N ARG A 2 20.68 30.21 13.08
CA ARG A 2 19.54 31.11 13.13
C ARG A 2 18.48 30.81 12.07
N GLY A 3 18.86 30.48 10.90
CA GLY A 3 17.93 30.14 9.82
C GLY A 3 17.16 28.85 10.03
N ILE A 4 17.56 28.06 10.97
CA ILE A 4 16.96 26.75 11.21
C ILE A 4 15.51 26.90 11.71
N GLY A 5 15.27 27.82 12.63
CA GLY A 5 13.94 28.01 13.19
C GLY A 5 12.94 28.56 12.19
N VAL A 6 13.40 29.34 11.24
CA VAL A 6 12.52 29.95 10.24
C VAL A 6 11.96 28.91 9.27
N GLN A 7 12.70 27.87 9.01
CA GLN A 7 12.32 26.85 8.04
C GLN A 7 11.11 26.03 8.49
N THR A 8 10.90 25.89 9.77
CA THR A 8 9.78 25.10 10.27
C THR A 8 8.44 25.82 10.18
N LEU A 9 8.43 27.14 10.25
CA LEU A 9 7.20 27.92 10.26
C LEU A 9 6.36 27.81 8.98
N PRO A 10 6.95 27.94 7.79
CA PRO A 10 6.17 27.80 6.55
C PRO A 10 5.50 26.45 6.41
N TYR A 11 6.12 25.44 6.94
CA TYR A 11 5.57 24.09 6.88
C TYR A 11 4.28 23.94 7.67
N VAL A 12 4.22 24.59 8.83
CA VAL A 12 3.00 24.55 9.66
C VAL A 12 1.83 25.24 8.96
N GLU A 13 2.08 26.34 8.29
CA GLU A 13 1.05 27.06 7.56
C GLU A 13 0.41 26.23 6.45
N ARG A 14 1.20 25.46 5.74
CA ARG A 14 0.67 24.61 4.68
C ARG A 14 -0.30 23.55 5.20
N ARG A 15 -0.11 23.08 6.41
CA ARG A 15 -1.04 22.11 7.00
C ARG A 15 -2.39 22.72 7.28
N GLN A 16 -2.42 23.97 7.69
CA GLN A 16 -3.67 24.68 7.95
C GLN A 16 -4.47 24.88 6.66
N THR A 17 -3.78 25.17 5.58
CA THR A 17 -4.42 25.35 4.30
C THR A 17 -5.12 24.08 3.84
N SER A 18 -4.51 22.95 4.05
CA SER A 18 -5.08 21.68 3.62
C SER A 18 -6.34 21.32 4.42
N SER A 19 -6.42 21.72 5.66
CA SER A 19 -7.61 21.44 6.46
C SER A 19 -8.84 22.21 5.97
N ARG A 20 -8.67 23.40 5.43
CA ARG A 20 -9.78 24.15 4.85
C ARG A 20 -10.30 23.52 3.57
N SER A 21 -9.43 22.98 2.77
CA SER A 21 -9.86 22.33 1.54
C SER A 21 -10.71 21.09 1.79
N SER A 22 -10.54 20.46 2.91
CA SER A 22 -11.37 19.32 3.27
C SER A 22 -12.83 19.67 3.48
N THR A 23 -13.12 20.89 3.91
CA THR A 23 -14.50 21.36 4.10
C THR A 23 -15.26 21.42 2.77
N ILE A 24 -14.60 21.78 1.71
CA ILE A 24 -15.20 21.90 0.39
C ILE A 24 -15.69 20.54 -0.12
N ASN A 25 -15.04 19.49 0.30
CA ASN A 25 -15.34 18.15 -0.15
C ASN A 25 -16.64 17.58 0.40
N GLN A 26 -17.24 18.23 1.37
CA GLN A 26 -18.50 17.77 1.95
C GLN A 26 -19.64 17.71 0.94
N GLY A 27 -19.66 18.64 0.02
CA GLY A 27 -20.70 18.66 -1.02
C GLY A 27 -20.57 17.55 -2.06
N LYS A 28 -19.48 16.85 -2.06
CA LYS A 28 -19.19 15.82 -3.05
C LYS A 28 -19.19 14.41 -2.47
N GLY A 29 -19.90 14.24 -1.40
CA GLY A 29 -19.99 12.93 -0.75
C GLY A 29 -20.57 11.83 -1.62
N THR A 30 -21.21 12.18 -2.72
CA THR A 30 -21.75 11.21 -3.68
C THR A 30 -20.66 10.33 -4.33
N GLU A 31 -19.45 10.79 -4.36
CA GLU A 31 -18.32 9.99 -4.89
C GLU A 31 -17.84 8.93 -3.93
N SER A 32 -18.10 9.07 -2.65
CA SER A 32 -17.63 8.15 -1.63
C SER A 32 -18.08 6.70 -1.84
N PRO A 33 -19.33 6.43 -2.21
CA PRO A 33 -19.79 5.06 -2.41
C PRO A 33 -19.02 4.32 -3.50
N VAL A 34 -18.64 5.03 -4.56
CA VAL A 34 -17.89 4.44 -5.66
C VAL A 34 -16.47 4.06 -5.22
N LYS A 35 -15.86 4.90 -4.42
CA LYS A 35 -14.51 4.62 -3.87
C LYS A 35 -14.53 3.43 -2.92
N ASP A 36 -15.55 3.34 -2.12
CA ASP A 36 -15.72 2.25 -1.18
C ASP A 36 -15.94 0.91 -1.89
N ARG A 37 -16.72 0.89 -2.96
CA ARG A 37 -16.91 -0.31 -3.77
C ARG A 37 -15.59 -0.83 -4.33
N VAL A 38 -14.77 0.07 -4.87
CA VAL A 38 -13.46 -0.30 -5.41
C VAL A 38 -12.56 -0.84 -4.31
N CYS A 39 -12.68 -0.31 -3.09
CA CYS A 39 -11.93 -0.83 -1.95
C CYS A 39 -12.38 -2.20 -1.52
N GLN A 40 -13.67 -2.49 -1.64
CA GLN A 40 -14.25 -3.78 -1.26
C GLN A 40 -13.92 -4.88 -2.27
N ASP A 41 -13.89 -4.54 -3.55
CA ASP A 41 -13.65 -5.51 -4.62
C ASP A 41 -12.28 -6.20 -4.55
N ILE A 42 -11.33 -5.59 -3.85
CA ILE A 42 -10.02 -6.20 -3.60
C ILE A 42 -9.94 -6.71 -2.16
N GLY A 43 -11.07 -7.05 -1.60
CA GLY A 43 -11.14 -7.68 -0.30
C GLY A 43 -10.41 -9.02 -0.28
N ALA A 44 -9.89 -9.35 0.89
CA ALA A 44 -9.04 -10.51 1.11
C ALA A 44 -9.72 -11.87 0.83
N GLU A 45 -11.02 -11.86 0.68
CA GLU A 45 -11.78 -13.11 0.52
C GLU A 45 -11.74 -13.71 -0.88
N LYS A 46 -11.42 -12.87 -1.88
CA LYS A 46 -11.39 -13.34 -3.27
C LYS A 46 -10.02 -13.90 -3.61
N ARG A 47 -9.96 -15.20 -3.78
CA ARG A 47 -8.72 -15.87 -4.20
C ARG A 47 -8.35 -15.46 -5.61
N LEU A 48 -7.08 -15.17 -5.80
CA LEU A 48 -6.55 -14.83 -7.12
C LEU A 48 -6.63 -16.06 -8.03
N GLN A 49 -7.23 -15.88 -9.19
CA GLN A 49 -7.34 -16.92 -10.21
C GLN A 49 -6.29 -16.74 -11.30
N VAL A 50 -6.16 -15.55 -11.81
CA VAL A 50 -5.30 -15.24 -12.94
C VAL A 50 -4.38 -14.07 -12.62
N TRP A 51 -3.09 -14.24 -12.88
CA TRP A 51 -2.09 -13.21 -12.65
C TRP A 51 -2.28 -11.97 -13.54
N ALA A 52 -2.80 -12.17 -14.76
CA ALA A 52 -3.01 -11.09 -15.71
C ALA A 52 -4.17 -10.15 -15.34
N ASP A 53 -5.13 -10.62 -14.54
CA ASP A 53 -6.33 -9.85 -14.16
C ASP A 53 -6.05 -8.81 -13.09
N ILE A 54 -4.83 -8.75 -12.60
CA ILE A 54 -4.47 -7.82 -11.53
C ILE A 54 -4.34 -6.40 -12.07
N ASP A 55 -5.13 -5.48 -11.53
CA ASP A 55 -4.96 -4.06 -11.82
C ASP A 55 -3.75 -3.50 -11.06
N TRP A 56 -2.61 -3.52 -11.71
CA TRP A 56 -1.34 -3.07 -11.13
C TRP A 56 -1.31 -1.57 -10.84
N LYS A 57 -2.08 -0.76 -11.57
CA LYS A 57 -2.17 0.68 -11.29
C LYS A 57 -2.82 0.92 -9.94
N LEU A 58 -3.92 0.23 -9.70
CA LEU A 58 -4.66 0.32 -8.44
C LEU A 58 -3.85 -0.23 -7.27
N VAL A 59 -3.21 -1.38 -7.46
CA VAL A 59 -2.33 -2.00 -6.45
C VAL A 59 -1.20 -1.04 -6.05
N LYS A 60 -0.51 -0.48 -7.03
CA LYS A 60 0.57 0.49 -6.78
C LYS A 60 0.06 1.75 -6.08
N LYS A 61 -1.08 2.26 -6.50
CA LYS A 61 -1.69 3.45 -5.89
C LYS A 61 -2.00 3.22 -4.40
N ARG A 62 -2.57 2.08 -4.06
CA ARG A 62 -2.90 1.74 -2.67
C ARG A 62 -1.67 1.65 -1.79
N VAL A 63 -0.65 0.94 -2.25
CA VAL A 63 0.61 0.82 -1.49
C VAL A 63 1.28 2.18 -1.34
N ARG A 64 1.28 2.99 -2.39
CA ARG A 64 1.83 4.36 -2.34
C ARG A 64 1.09 5.20 -1.29
N ASN A 65 -0.24 5.19 -1.31
CA ASN A 65 -1.04 5.95 -0.37
C ASN A 65 -0.75 5.53 1.08
N LEU A 66 -0.62 4.23 1.31
CA LEU A 66 -0.32 3.71 2.63
C LEU A 66 1.07 4.13 3.10
N ARG A 67 2.07 4.06 2.21
CA ARG A 67 3.43 4.54 2.49
C ARG A 67 3.45 6.03 2.80
N GLN A 68 2.69 6.84 2.06
CA GLN A 68 2.57 8.27 2.33
C GLN A 68 1.95 8.55 3.70
N ARG A 69 0.94 7.78 4.10
CA ARG A 69 0.33 7.90 5.42
C ARG A 69 1.33 7.57 6.52
N ILE A 70 2.11 6.52 6.35
CA ILE A 70 3.18 6.14 7.28
C ILE A 70 4.20 7.28 7.37
N TYR A 71 4.64 7.79 6.24
CA TYR A 71 5.61 8.87 6.18
C TYR A 71 5.12 10.12 6.93
N ARG A 72 3.89 10.55 6.67
CA ARG A 72 3.30 11.71 7.37
C ARG A 72 3.18 11.49 8.87
N ALA A 73 2.77 10.30 9.29
CA ALA A 73 2.69 9.97 10.70
C ALA A 73 4.08 10.00 11.38
N THR A 74 5.10 9.54 10.68
CA THR A 74 6.49 9.60 11.13
C THR A 74 6.96 11.04 11.29
N GLN A 75 6.68 11.89 10.30
CA GLN A 75 7.03 13.32 10.36
C GLN A 75 6.38 14.03 11.54
N ASN A 76 5.19 13.63 11.90
CA ASN A 76 4.44 14.21 13.03
C ASN A 76 4.77 13.55 14.38
N GLY A 77 5.67 12.60 14.42
CA GLY A 77 6.03 11.88 15.65
C GLY A 77 4.94 10.98 16.21
N GLN A 78 3.95 10.61 15.41
CA GLN A 78 2.81 9.81 15.86
C GLN A 78 3.16 8.30 15.82
N TRP A 79 4.03 7.86 16.68
CA TRP A 79 4.60 6.52 16.65
C TRP A 79 3.57 5.41 16.78
N ASN A 80 2.54 5.58 17.58
CA ASN A 80 1.46 4.59 17.71
C ASN A 80 0.71 4.42 16.38
N ARG A 81 0.47 5.53 15.69
CA ARG A 81 -0.15 5.53 14.37
C ARG A 81 0.76 4.88 13.32
N VAL A 82 2.06 5.15 13.38
CA VAL A 82 3.04 4.50 12.50
C VAL A 82 2.98 2.99 12.67
N LYS A 83 3.02 2.50 13.90
CA LYS A 83 2.93 1.06 14.19
C LYS A 83 1.65 0.44 13.64
N SER A 84 0.52 1.10 13.83
CA SER A 84 -0.77 0.63 13.33
C SER A 84 -0.81 0.58 11.80
N LEU A 85 -0.31 1.63 11.15
CA LEU A 85 -0.23 1.68 9.69
C LEU A 85 0.75 0.66 9.11
N MET A 86 1.85 0.38 9.79
CA MET A 86 2.78 -0.66 9.37
C MET A 86 2.16 -2.05 9.46
N LYS A 87 1.42 -2.34 10.54
CA LYS A 87 0.67 -3.59 10.66
C LYS A 87 -0.37 -3.72 9.54
N LEU A 88 -1.08 -2.62 9.26
CA LEU A 88 -2.04 -2.58 8.16
C LEU A 88 -1.36 -2.86 6.82
N MET A 89 -0.18 -2.30 6.58
CA MET A 89 0.59 -2.53 5.37
C MET A 89 1.03 -3.99 5.23
N LEU A 90 1.45 -4.63 6.30
CA LEU A 90 1.84 -6.04 6.29
C LEU A 90 0.66 -6.97 5.94
N ARG A 91 -0.55 -6.60 6.37
CA ARG A 91 -1.77 -7.35 6.06
C ARG A 91 -2.38 -6.97 4.71
N SER A 92 -1.88 -5.93 4.07
CA SER A 92 -2.44 -5.43 2.83
C SER A 92 -2.19 -6.41 1.68
N TYR A 93 -3.28 -6.84 1.06
CA TYR A 93 -3.23 -7.69 -0.13
C TYR A 93 -2.47 -7.03 -1.29
N SER A 94 -2.66 -5.73 -1.47
CA SER A 94 -1.92 -4.98 -2.49
C SER A 94 -0.42 -5.00 -2.25
N ASN A 95 0.01 -4.90 -1.00
CA ASN A 95 1.42 -5.00 -0.65
C ASN A 95 1.98 -6.40 -0.92
N LEU A 96 1.20 -7.43 -0.61
CA LEU A 96 1.56 -8.81 -0.91
C LEU A 96 1.77 -9.03 -2.40
N LEU A 97 0.83 -8.57 -3.24
CA LEU A 97 0.92 -8.67 -4.70
C LEU A 97 2.17 -7.99 -5.24
N LEU A 98 2.45 -6.75 -4.79
CA LEU A 98 3.65 -6.03 -5.23
C LEU A 98 4.93 -6.72 -4.80
N SER A 99 4.96 -7.27 -3.60
CA SER A 99 6.13 -8.00 -3.08
C SER A 99 6.41 -9.24 -3.92
N VAL A 100 5.39 -10.03 -4.20
CA VAL A 100 5.52 -11.22 -5.04
C VAL A 100 5.98 -10.84 -6.45
N ARG A 101 5.39 -9.81 -7.05
CA ARG A 101 5.80 -9.34 -8.37
C ARG A 101 7.27 -8.93 -8.38
N ARG A 102 7.69 -8.16 -7.39
CA ARG A 102 9.07 -7.66 -7.30
C ARG A 102 10.07 -8.80 -7.20
N ILE A 103 9.79 -9.78 -6.36
CA ILE A 103 10.69 -10.91 -6.14
C ILE A 103 10.73 -11.84 -7.36
N THR A 104 9.57 -12.10 -7.97
CA THR A 104 9.45 -13.14 -9.01
C THR A 104 9.64 -12.63 -10.44
N GLN A 105 9.48 -11.34 -10.67
CA GLN A 105 9.58 -10.74 -12.01
C GLN A 105 10.68 -9.71 -12.16
N GLU A 106 10.79 -8.79 -11.20
CA GLU A 106 11.66 -7.62 -11.32
C GLU A 106 13.07 -7.86 -10.76
N ASN A 107 13.21 -8.77 -9.81
CA ASN A 107 14.49 -9.06 -9.19
C ASN A 107 15.39 -9.88 -10.13
N GLN A 108 16.67 -9.53 -10.18
CA GLN A 108 17.66 -10.27 -10.96
C GLN A 108 17.84 -11.71 -10.45
N GLY A 109 17.71 -11.93 -9.15
CA GLY A 109 17.81 -13.25 -8.53
C GLY A 109 16.55 -14.13 -8.65
N LYS A 110 15.60 -13.77 -9.50
CA LYS A 110 14.31 -14.48 -9.60
C LYS A 110 14.43 -15.95 -9.96
N GLY A 111 15.49 -16.35 -10.66
CA GLY A 111 15.73 -17.72 -11.03
C GLY A 111 16.49 -18.53 -10.00
N THR A 112 17.00 -17.90 -8.94
CA THR A 112 17.73 -18.56 -7.89
C THR A 112 16.75 -19.03 -6.81
N ALA A 113 16.70 -20.33 -6.58
CA ALA A 113 15.86 -20.89 -5.53
C ALA A 113 16.40 -20.50 -4.14
N GLY A 114 15.48 -20.25 -3.22
CA GLY A 114 15.83 -20.04 -1.81
C GLY A 114 16.19 -21.34 -1.12
N ILE A 115 16.30 -21.29 0.19
CA ILE A 115 16.62 -22.46 1.04
C ILE A 115 15.57 -23.58 0.84
N ASP A 116 14.33 -23.20 0.52
CA ASP A 116 13.23 -24.12 0.27
C ASP A 116 13.26 -24.74 -1.15
N GLY A 117 14.20 -24.37 -1.98
CA GLY A 117 14.34 -24.88 -3.34
C GLY A 117 13.24 -24.47 -4.31
N GLN A 118 12.38 -23.52 -3.94
CA GLN A 118 11.22 -23.13 -4.74
C GLN A 118 11.47 -21.84 -5.51
N THR A 119 11.00 -21.81 -6.74
CA THR A 119 10.97 -20.62 -7.59
C THR A 119 9.54 -20.42 -8.13
N ALA A 120 9.17 -19.17 -8.41
CA ALA A 120 7.85 -18.85 -8.95
C ALA A 120 8.00 -18.08 -10.27
N LEU A 121 8.45 -18.77 -11.30
CA LEU A 121 8.75 -18.18 -12.61
C LEU A 121 7.50 -18.03 -13.49
N THR A 122 6.58 -18.97 -13.39
CA THR A 122 5.35 -18.93 -14.21
C THR A 122 4.23 -18.15 -13.53
N PRO A 123 3.29 -17.57 -14.30
CA PRO A 123 2.13 -16.88 -13.73
C PRO A 123 1.31 -17.77 -12.78
N ALA A 124 1.13 -19.03 -13.10
CA ALA A 124 0.41 -19.99 -12.27
C ALA A 124 1.09 -20.18 -10.90
N GLN A 125 2.41 -20.32 -10.90
CA GLN A 125 3.18 -20.46 -9.67
C GLN A 125 3.09 -19.20 -8.78
N ARG A 126 3.05 -18.01 -9.39
CA ARG A 126 2.87 -16.75 -8.66
C ARG A 126 1.50 -16.68 -7.99
N VAL A 127 0.46 -17.10 -8.71
CA VAL A 127 -0.91 -17.17 -8.15
C VAL A 127 -0.95 -18.13 -6.96
N GLN A 128 -0.37 -19.29 -7.09
CA GLN A 128 -0.30 -20.26 -5.98
C GLN A 128 0.47 -19.70 -4.78
N LEU A 129 1.57 -19.00 -5.03
CA LEU A 129 2.37 -18.38 -3.98
C LEU A 129 1.56 -17.31 -3.23
N VAL A 130 0.86 -16.43 -3.95
CA VAL A 130 0.01 -15.40 -3.36
C VAL A 130 -1.08 -16.02 -2.49
N ASN A 131 -1.80 -17.00 -2.99
CA ASN A 131 -2.87 -17.66 -2.26
C ASN A 131 -2.36 -18.36 -0.99
N ARG A 132 -1.20 -19.03 -1.09
CA ARG A 132 -0.55 -19.66 0.07
C ARG A 132 -0.15 -18.64 1.13
N MET A 133 0.39 -17.50 0.72
CA MET A 133 0.78 -16.45 1.65
C MET A 133 -0.43 -15.75 2.28
N GLN A 134 -1.50 -15.60 1.52
CA GLN A 134 -2.75 -15.05 2.03
C GLN A 134 -3.34 -15.92 3.13
N ASP A 135 -3.36 -17.23 2.94
CA ASP A 135 -3.86 -18.19 3.93
C ASP A 135 -3.06 -18.13 5.25
N LYS A 136 -1.76 -17.84 5.17
CA LYS A 136 -0.90 -17.73 6.36
C LYS A 136 -1.07 -16.41 7.10
N THR A 137 -1.56 -15.38 6.42
CA THR A 137 -1.69 -14.04 7.01
C THR A 137 -3.00 -13.88 7.76
N LEU A 138 -3.97 -14.68 7.46
CA LEU A 138 -5.25 -14.73 8.16
C LEU A 138 -5.14 -15.55 9.43
#